data_6b4444db4cd269dd1ef574ec900d01fd
#
_entry.id   6b4444db4cd269dd1ef574ec900d01fd
#
_cell.length_a   1.000
_cell.length_b   1.000
_cell.length_c   1.000
_cell.angle_alpha   90.00
_cell.angle_beta   90.00
_cell.angle_gamma   90.00
#
_symmetry.space_group_name_H-M   'P 1'
#
loop_
_entity.id
_entity.type
_entity.pdbx_description
1 polymer ?
#
loop_
_entity_poly.entity_id
_entity_poly.type
_entity_poly.pdbx_seq_one_letter_code
_entity_poly.pdbx_strand_id
1 'polypeptide(L)'
;MKILLITAEEWNDYVYGNGVLTNWFTGFDAEFAQIYTSPGLPSNKVCNKYFQIDERQMVKSLYSNTKAGREVKMPTNEREQDAAKSNAQRKGIYGLFKKLSLWMHTPIVMLQDFIWITGRYDKVALQLFIDGYKPDVVFCPQLGNPKMWRLEKLVKSMTNAPFIAFTGDDEASYQQVNKSPLFWLRRWYCHNGLKNSVKIFSHYFMHSKEQAQDYTNEYGVPTSTLYKCGDFSNEFVKKSVGSPIRLVYAGRLYCNRWKTLVEIGKALHEINKHGERMVLDIYTQEALTNEQRKALSPENSVYMKGSVNPQQLKEVYRNADIALHVESMDKKNRLATRVSFSTKIIDLMASSCAILAVCWNRHCGYQYLRDNDAAFCVDNYSDILPMLQRIVDNPSLVQNYAQKAYECGRKNHTREKIQKQIRDKFEELIAKKHANE
;
A
#
# COMPACT_ATOMS: atom_id res chain seq x y z
N MET A 1 -19.97 12.18 -12.79
CA MET A 1 -19.14 11.09 -13.35
C MET A 1 -19.43 9.79 -12.64
N LYS A 2 -19.57 8.67 -13.37
CA LYS A 2 -19.82 7.34 -12.82
C LYS A 2 -18.56 6.48 -12.94
N ILE A 3 -18.00 6.07 -11.81
CA ILE A 3 -16.75 5.33 -11.72
C ILE A 3 -17.05 3.88 -11.33
N LEU A 4 -16.69 2.91 -12.18
CA LEU A 4 -16.73 1.50 -11.85
C LEU A 4 -15.37 1.03 -11.36
N LEU A 5 -15.29 0.55 -10.13
CA LEU A 5 -14.08 -0.04 -9.55
C LEU A 5 -14.05 -1.54 -9.80
N ILE A 6 -12.89 -2.08 -10.19
CA ILE A 6 -12.63 -3.54 -10.21
C ILE A 6 -11.49 -3.82 -9.25
N THR A 7 -11.77 -4.54 -8.15
CA THR A 7 -10.81 -4.75 -7.06
C THR A 7 -10.75 -6.22 -6.65
N ALA A 8 -9.62 -6.61 -6.08
CA ALA A 8 -9.51 -7.94 -5.47
C ALA A 8 -10.28 -8.05 -4.15
N GLU A 9 -10.37 -6.95 -3.42
CA GLU A 9 -10.95 -6.90 -2.08
C GLU A 9 -12.19 -6.01 -2.08
N GLU A 10 -13.15 -6.31 -1.21
CA GLU A 10 -14.29 -5.44 -0.94
C GLU A 10 -13.84 -4.09 -0.39
N TRP A 11 -14.53 -3.02 -0.71
CA TRP A 11 -14.27 -1.71 -0.11
C TRP A 11 -14.80 -1.67 1.33
N ASN A 12 -13.88 -1.95 2.27
CA ASN A 12 -14.20 -2.06 3.69
C ASN A 12 -13.14 -1.32 4.51
N ASP A 13 -13.54 -0.20 5.11
CA ASP A 13 -12.66 0.72 5.85
C ASP A 13 -12.18 0.14 7.20
N TYR A 14 -12.83 -0.93 7.70
CA TYR A 14 -12.47 -1.55 8.99
C TYR A 14 -11.50 -2.72 8.85
N VAL A 15 -11.49 -3.39 7.70
CA VAL A 15 -10.68 -4.60 7.45
C VAL A 15 -9.31 -4.24 6.88
N TYR A 16 -9.29 -3.29 5.96
CA TYR A 16 -8.08 -2.94 5.21
C TYR A 16 -7.48 -1.64 5.73
N GLY A 17 -6.45 -1.76 6.57
CA GLY A 17 -5.83 -0.64 7.28
C GLY A 17 -5.17 0.43 6.41
N ASN A 18 -5.05 0.21 5.10
CA ASN A 18 -4.47 1.20 4.21
C ASN A 18 -5.48 2.26 3.73
N GLY A 19 -6.78 1.94 3.74
CA GLY A 19 -7.87 2.86 3.40
C GLY A 19 -7.65 3.72 2.14
N VAL A 20 -6.86 3.23 1.15
CA VAL A 20 -6.40 4.06 0.03
C VAL A 20 -7.55 4.52 -0.84
N LEU A 21 -8.54 3.66 -1.12
CA LEU A 21 -9.71 4.04 -1.89
C LEU A 21 -10.52 5.14 -1.18
N THR A 22 -10.79 4.96 0.11
CA THR A 22 -11.46 5.97 0.93
C THR A 22 -10.66 7.25 1.02
N ASN A 23 -9.33 7.13 1.12
CA ASN A 23 -8.44 8.28 1.12
C ASN A 23 -8.54 9.10 -0.18
N TRP A 24 -8.56 8.43 -1.34
CA TRP A 24 -8.67 9.10 -2.64
C TRP A 24 -10.08 9.67 -2.90
N PHE A 25 -11.12 8.91 -2.54
CA PHE A 25 -12.47 9.18 -3.02
C PHE A 25 -13.44 9.77 -1.99
N THR A 26 -13.03 9.96 -0.72
CA THR A 26 -13.85 10.73 0.21
C THR A 26 -14.01 12.17 -0.25
N GLY A 27 -15.26 12.61 -0.44
CA GLY A 27 -15.57 13.96 -0.95
C GLY A 27 -15.27 14.15 -2.44
N PHE A 28 -14.97 13.08 -3.18
CA PHE A 28 -14.82 13.14 -4.62
C PHE A 28 -16.20 13.18 -5.28
N ASP A 29 -16.44 14.18 -6.15
CA ASP A 29 -17.72 14.37 -6.82
C ASP A 29 -17.91 13.36 -7.96
N ALA A 30 -18.34 12.15 -7.59
CA ALA A 30 -18.67 11.06 -8.49
C ALA A 30 -19.56 10.02 -7.82
N GLU A 31 -20.27 9.24 -8.64
CA GLU A 31 -20.95 8.01 -8.20
C GLU A 31 -20.00 6.83 -8.34
N PHE A 32 -20.09 5.86 -7.42
CA PHE A 32 -19.24 4.68 -7.39
C PHE A 32 -20.01 3.38 -7.43
N ALA A 33 -19.56 2.44 -8.24
CA ALA A 33 -19.91 1.02 -8.15
C ALA A 33 -18.66 0.18 -8.08
N GLN A 34 -18.72 -0.99 -7.46
CA GLN A 34 -17.57 -1.89 -7.30
C GLN A 34 -17.90 -3.31 -7.72
N ILE A 35 -17.03 -3.91 -8.54
CA ILE A 35 -16.93 -5.35 -8.75
C ILE A 35 -15.73 -5.84 -7.97
N TYR A 36 -15.90 -6.85 -7.10
CA TYR A 36 -14.81 -7.35 -6.27
C TYR A 36 -14.80 -8.87 -6.14
N THR A 37 -13.64 -9.44 -5.73
CA THR A 37 -13.40 -10.89 -5.79
C THR A 37 -13.16 -11.58 -4.44
N SER A 38 -13.33 -10.86 -3.33
CA SER A 38 -13.22 -11.39 -1.96
C SER A 38 -14.56 -11.89 -1.42
N PRO A 39 -14.56 -12.76 -0.41
CA PRO A 39 -15.78 -13.23 0.23
C PRO A 39 -16.37 -12.25 1.26
N GLY A 40 -15.69 -11.13 1.54
CA GLY A 40 -16.10 -10.15 2.54
C GLY A 40 -17.30 -9.30 2.11
N LEU A 41 -17.82 -8.51 3.04
CA LEU A 41 -18.88 -7.57 2.79
C LEU A 41 -18.34 -6.14 2.80
N PRO A 42 -18.81 -5.28 1.87
CA PRO A 42 -18.37 -3.90 1.82
C PRO A 42 -18.86 -3.11 3.04
N SER A 43 -18.05 -2.17 3.50
CA SER A 43 -18.41 -1.25 4.59
C SER A 43 -17.62 0.05 4.43
N ASN A 44 -18.21 1.04 3.75
CA ASN A 44 -17.64 2.37 3.54
C ASN A 44 -18.78 3.38 3.31
N LYS A 45 -18.44 4.67 3.22
CA LYS A 45 -19.40 5.75 3.04
C LYS A 45 -19.46 6.35 1.63
N VAL A 46 -18.69 5.78 0.68
CA VAL A 46 -18.48 6.38 -0.64
C VAL A 46 -19.20 5.60 -1.74
N CYS A 47 -19.09 4.27 -1.73
CA CYS A 47 -19.70 3.40 -2.73
C CYS A 47 -20.97 2.74 -2.19
N ASN A 48 -21.98 2.56 -3.03
CA ASN A 48 -23.28 2.01 -2.66
C ASN A 48 -23.80 0.88 -3.55
N LYS A 49 -23.09 0.57 -4.65
CA LYS A 49 -23.46 -0.50 -5.59
C LYS A 49 -22.32 -1.52 -5.71
N TYR A 50 -22.64 -2.79 -5.49
CA TYR A 50 -21.62 -3.85 -5.42
C TYR A 50 -22.01 -5.09 -6.19
N PHE A 51 -21.04 -5.66 -6.89
CA PHE A 51 -21.14 -6.98 -7.51
C PHE A 51 -19.99 -7.86 -7.00
N GLN A 52 -20.33 -8.98 -6.37
CA GLN A 52 -19.35 -9.92 -5.77
C GLN A 52 -19.18 -11.15 -6.64
N ILE A 53 -17.91 -11.52 -6.85
CA ILE A 53 -17.51 -12.79 -7.45
C ILE A 53 -16.47 -13.42 -6.53
N ASP A 54 -16.86 -14.33 -5.65
CA ASP A 54 -15.94 -14.90 -4.68
C ASP A 54 -15.38 -16.27 -5.11
N GLU A 55 -14.30 -16.70 -4.45
CA GLU A 55 -13.62 -17.95 -4.75
C GLU A 55 -14.51 -19.18 -4.51
N ARG A 56 -15.41 -19.13 -3.52
CA ARG A 56 -16.35 -20.24 -3.23
C ARG A 56 -17.36 -20.40 -4.36
N GLN A 57 -17.86 -19.30 -4.91
CA GLN A 57 -18.72 -19.32 -6.08
C GLN A 57 -17.98 -19.89 -7.30
N MET A 58 -16.71 -19.50 -7.51
CA MET A 58 -15.87 -19.99 -8.59
C MET A 58 -15.63 -21.49 -8.46
N VAL A 59 -15.24 -21.99 -7.28
CA VAL A 59 -15.08 -23.43 -7.01
C VAL A 59 -16.40 -24.16 -7.25
N LYS A 60 -17.53 -23.68 -6.73
CA LYS A 60 -18.85 -24.29 -6.94
C LYS A 60 -19.20 -24.40 -8.42
N SER A 61 -18.83 -23.40 -9.22
CA SER A 61 -19.11 -23.38 -10.66
C SER A 61 -18.37 -24.46 -11.47
N LEU A 62 -17.32 -25.09 -10.89
CA LEU A 62 -16.57 -26.17 -11.56
C LEU A 62 -17.35 -27.49 -11.61
N TYR A 63 -18.15 -27.79 -10.58
CA TYR A 63 -18.83 -29.07 -10.42
C TYR A 63 -20.37 -28.97 -10.37
N SER A 64 -20.93 -27.76 -10.40
CA SER A 64 -22.38 -27.55 -10.44
C SER A 64 -22.79 -26.64 -11.61
N ASN A 65 -24.07 -26.57 -11.94
CA ASN A 65 -24.58 -25.67 -12.97
C ASN A 65 -24.66 -24.19 -12.53
N THR A 66 -24.18 -23.87 -11.33
CA THR A 66 -24.15 -22.48 -10.84
C THR A 66 -23.04 -21.68 -11.54
N LYS A 67 -23.27 -20.38 -11.66
CA LYS A 67 -22.29 -19.41 -12.17
C LYS A 67 -21.91 -18.46 -11.05
N ALA A 68 -20.70 -17.92 -11.08
CA ALA A 68 -20.17 -17.03 -10.06
C ALA A 68 -20.48 -15.58 -10.38
N GLY A 69 -21.09 -14.89 -9.43
CA GLY A 69 -21.41 -13.48 -9.50
C GLY A 69 -22.81 -13.18 -8.97
N ARG A 70 -22.91 -12.14 -8.14
CA ARG A 70 -24.20 -11.66 -7.60
C ARG A 70 -24.07 -10.20 -7.16
N GLU A 71 -25.17 -9.46 -7.23
CA GLU A 71 -25.25 -8.16 -6.55
C GLU A 71 -25.29 -8.34 -5.03
N VAL A 72 -24.66 -7.42 -4.33
CA VAL A 72 -24.58 -7.39 -2.87
C VAL A 72 -24.98 -6.01 -2.38
N LYS A 73 -25.79 -5.97 -1.32
CA LYS A 73 -26.13 -4.72 -0.62
C LYS A 73 -25.21 -4.51 0.57
N MET A 74 -24.92 -3.27 0.90
CA MET A 74 -24.23 -2.96 2.15
C MET A 74 -25.04 -3.45 3.35
N PRO A 75 -24.35 -3.94 4.40
CA PRO A 75 -24.99 -4.27 5.67
C PRO A 75 -25.71 -3.06 6.25
N THR A 76 -27.00 -3.18 6.51
CA THR A 76 -27.81 -2.09 7.06
C THR A 76 -27.98 -2.18 8.59
N ASN A 77 -27.74 -3.37 9.17
CA ASN A 77 -27.94 -3.64 10.59
C ASN A 77 -26.60 -3.75 11.33
N GLU A 78 -26.58 -3.30 12.61
CA GLU A 78 -25.38 -3.38 13.47
C GLU A 78 -24.80 -4.79 13.57
N ARG A 79 -25.64 -5.84 13.63
CA ARG A 79 -25.20 -7.25 13.62
C ARG A 79 -24.48 -7.66 12.36
N GLU A 80 -24.91 -7.19 11.21
CA GLU A 80 -24.26 -7.46 9.92
C GLU A 80 -22.97 -6.65 9.77
N GLN A 81 -22.95 -5.41 10.31
CA GLN A 81 -21.73 -4.60 10.37
C GLN A 81 -20.68 -5.23 11.30
N ASP A 82 -21.11 -5.79 12.44
CA ASP A 82 -20.21 -6.53 13.34
C ASP A 82 -19.76 -7.85 12.72
N ALA A 83 -20.59 -8.52 11.94
CA ALA A 83 -20.17 -9.67 11.13
C ALA A 83 -19.18 -9.28 10.03
N ALA A 84 -19.34 -8.12 9.40
CA ALA A 84 -18.37 -7.57 8.44
C ALA A 84 -17.02 -7.23 9.11
N LYS A 85 -17.07 -6.71 10.34
CA LYS A 85 -15.88 -6.49 11.19
C LYS A 85 -15.26 -7.80 11.70
N SER A 86 -16.08 -8.79 12.11
CA SER A 86 -15.62 -10.06 12.69
C SER A 86 -15.08 -11.06 11.65
N ASN A 87 -15.47 -10.97 10.39
CA ASN A 87 -14.86 -11.73 9.30
C ASN A 87 -13.35 -11.44 9.15
N ALA A 88 -12.88 -10.28 9.62
CA ALA A 88 -11.47 -9.95 9.79
C ALA A 88 -10.76 -10.82 10.85
N GLN A 89 -11.48 -11.42 11.79
CA GLN A 89 -10.92 -12.14 12.95
C GLN A 89 -10.96 -13.68 12.85
N ARG A 90 -11.33 -14.29 11.71
CA ARG A 90 -11.28 -15.77 11.55
C ARG A 90 -9.83 -16.28 11.54
N LYS A 91 -9.17 -16.14 12.68
CA LYS A 91 -7.77 -16.55 12.93
C LYS A 91 -7.56 -18.04 13.26
N GLY A 92 -8.58 -18.82 13.54
CA GLY A 92 -8.43 -20.15 14.15
C GLY A 92 -7.85 -21.24 13.21
N ILE A 93 -8.33 -21.34 11.98
CA ILE A 93 -7.86 -22.35 11.00
C ILE A 93 -6.69 -21.83 10.18
N TYR A 94 -6.58 -20.52 10.02
CA TYR A 94 -5.51 -19.84 9.26
C TYR A 94 -4.12 -19.99 9.88
N GLY A 95 -4.01 -20.21 11.20
CA GLY A 95 -2.71 -20.35 11.89
C GLY A 95 -1.95 -21.64 11.54
N LEU A 96 -2.66 -22.77 11.37
CA LEU A 96 -2.07 -24.04 10.95
C LEU A 96 -1.72 -24.02 9.46
N PHE A 97 -2.62 -23.48 8.64
CA PHE A 97 -2.38 -23.24 7.21
C PHE A 97 -1.24 -22.24 6.97
N LYS A 98 -1.05 -21.26 7.82
CA LYS A 98 0.03 -20.26 7.68
C LYS A 98 1.43 -20.88 7.82
N LYS A 99 1.64 -21.88 8.67
CA LYS A 99 2.92 -22.62 8.74
C LYS A 99 3.12 -23.54 7.53
N LEU A 100 2.08 -24.22 7.07
CA LEU A 100 2.11 -25.03 5.86
C LEU A 100 2.24 -24.18 4.60
N SER A 101 1.60 -23.00 4.57
CA SER A 101 1.59 -22.07 3.42
C SER A 101 2.95 -21.43 3.16
N LEU A 102 3.83 -21.31 4.14
CA LEU A 102 5.18 -20.78 3.91
C LEU A 102 6.01 -21.72 3.01
N TRP A 103 5.77 -23.01 3.04
CA TRP A 103 6.47 -24.00 2.22
C TRP A 103 5.73 -24.32 0.91
N MET A 104 4.40 -24.28 0.93
CA MET A 104 3.52 -24.60 -0.21
C MET A 104 2.84 -23.36 -0.81
N HIS A 105 3.32 -22.14 -0.54
CA HIS A 105 2.69 -20.92 -0.99
C HIS A 105 2.48 -20.90 -2.52
N THR A 106 3.52 -21.17 -3.29
CA THR A 106 3.44 -21.14 -4.76
C THR A 106 2.45 -22.17 -5.33
N PRO A 107 2.46 -23.46 -4.93
CA PRO A 107 1.45 -24.43 -5.36
C PRO A 107 0.00 -24.02 -5.02
N ILE A 108 -0.24 -23.48 -3.82
CA ILE A 108 -1.59 -23.03 -3.41
C ILE A 108 -2.07 -21.89 -4.30
N VAL A 109 -1.20 -20.91 -4.58
CA VAL A 109 -1.54 -19.79 -5.46
C VAL A 109 -1.76 -20.26 -6.91
N MET A 110 -0.99 -21.24 -7.39
CA MET A 110 -1.23 -21.84 -8.73
C MET A 110 -2.57 -22.57 -8.79
N LEU A 111 -2.98 -23.27 -7.73
CA LEU A 111 -4.30 -23.87 -7.64
C LEU A 111 -5.42 -22.82 -7.66
N GLN A 112 -5.25 -21.72 -6.92
CA GLN A 112 -6.16 -20.58 -7.00
C GLN A 112 -6.23 -20.01 -8.42
N ASP A 113 -5.09 -19.77 -9.06
CA ASP A 113 -5.03 -19.29 -10.45
C ASP A 113 -5.81 -20.23 -11.38
N PHE A 114 -5.67 -21.56 -11.22
CA PHE A 114 -6.41 -22.57 -12.00
C PHE A 114 -7.92 -22.45 -11.79
N ILE A 115 -8.40 -22.35 -10.55
CA ILE A 115 -9.83 -22.18 -10.23
C ILE A 115 -10.37 -20.92 -10.92
N TRP A 116 -9.64 -19.82 -10.87
CA TRP A 116 -10.06 -18.56 -11.46
C TRP A 116 -9.98 -18.55 -13.00
N ILE A 117 -9.09 -19.33 -13.61
CA ILE A 117 -9.00 -19.48 -15.07
C ILE A 117 -10.14 -20.35 -15.61
N THR A 118 -10.55 -21.38 -14.88
CA THR A 118 -11.51 -22.39 -15.36
C THR A 118 -12.94 -22.17 -14.90
N GLY A 119 -13.14 -21.52 -13.74
CA GLY A 119 -14.47 -21.24 -13.18
C GLY A 119 -15.36 -20.38 -14.10
N ARG A 120 -16.67 -20.47 -13.92
CA ARG A 120 -17.68 -19.86 -14.81
C ARG A 120 -18.32 -18.65 -14.17
N TYR A 121 -18.10 -17.47 -14.77
CA TYR A 121 -18.79 -16.22 -14.40
C TYR A 121 -20.26 -16.23 -14.81
N ASP A 122 -21.12 -15.61 -14.02
CA ASP A 122 -22.45 -15.23 -14.47
C ASP A 122 -22.37 -13.94 -15.31
N LYS A 123 -22.09 -14.16 -16.60
CA LYS A 123 -21.92 -13.07 -17.56
C LYS A 123 -23.18 -12.26 -17.77
N VAL A 124 -24.38 -12.87 -17.62
CA VAL A 124 -25.66 -12.20 -17.80
C VAL A 124 -25.90 -11.24 -16.63
N ALA A 125 -25.78 -11.74 -15.39
CA ALA A 125 -25.92 -10.88 -14.22
C ALA A 125 -24.89 -9.75 -14.19
N LEU A 126 -23.64 -10.02 -14.58
CA LEU A 126 -22.58 -9.01 -14.65
C LEU A 126 -22.87 -7.95 -15.72
N GLN A 127 -23.36 -8.36 -16.91
CA GLN A 127 -23.75 -7.41 -17.96
C GLN A 127 -24.91 -6.53 -17.51
N LEU A 128 -25.95 -7.11 -16.90
CA LEU A 128 -27.09 -6.34 -16.38
C LEU A 128 -26.66 -5.31 -15.33
N PHE A 129 -25.70 -5.67 -14.45
CA PHE A 129 -25.15 -4.74 -13.47
C PHE A 129 -24.41 -3.57 -14.14
N ILE A 130 -23.57 -3.86 -15.15
CA ILE A 130 -22.81 -2.84 -15.89
C ILE A 130 -23.76 -1.94 -16.71
N ASP A 131 -24.74 -2.51 -17.42
CA ASP A 131 -25.69 -1.78 -18.25
C ASP A 131 -26.64 -0.90 -17.38
N GLY A 132 -27.00 -1.38 -16.19
CA GLY A 132 -27.78 -0.62 -15.24
C GLY A 132 -27.00 0.52 -14.57
N TYR A 133 -25.67 0.38 -14.45
CA TYR A 133 -24.80 1.41 -13.89
C TYR A 133 -24.33 2.42 -14.94
N LYS A 134 -23.94 1.96 -16.13
CA LYS A 134 -23.40 2.75 -17.24
C LYS A 134 -22.18 3.59 -16.83
N PRO A 135 -21.03 2.96 -16.59
CA PRO A 135 -19.83 3.65 -16.14
C PRO A 135 -19.27 4.58 -17.22
N ASP A 136 -18.83 5.79 -16.81
CA ASP A 136 -18.06 6.70 -17.66
C ASP A 136 -16.58 6.28 -17.75
N VAL A 137 -16.06 5.69 -16.66
CA VAL A 137 -14.68 5.20 -16.53
C VAL A 137 -14.61 3.97 -15.65
N VAL A 138 -13.68 3.06 -15.95
CA VAL A 138 -13.37 1.88 -15.11
C VAL A 138 -12.00 2.08 -14.49
N PHE A 139 -11.92 2.01 -13.16
CA PHE A 139 -10.67 2.13 -12.42
C PHE A 139 -10.32 0.81 -11.70
N CYS A 140 -9.14 0.28 -12.00
CA CYS A 140 -8.66 -1.00 -11.53
C CYS A 140 -7.40 -0.81 -10.66
N PRO A 141 -7.50 -0.72 -9.33
CA PRO A 141 -6.36 -0.91 -8.44
C PRO A 141 -5.89 -2.36 -8.59
N GLN A 142 -4.95 -2.61 -9.49
CA GLN A 142 -4.61 -3.93 -9.98
C GLN A 142 -3.68 -4.68 -9.03
N LEU A 143 -4.00 -5.96 -8.80
CA LEU A 143 -3.04 -6.96 -8.38
C LEU A 143 -2.71 -7.81 -9.62
N GLY A 144 -1.43 -7.84 -10.03
CA GLY A 144 -0.95 -8.52 -11.23
C GLY A 144 -1.10 -10.04 -11.19
N ASN A 145 -2.32 -10.54 -11.19
CA ASN A 145 -2.62 -11.97 -11.14
C ASN A 145 -3.70 -12.38 -12.14
N PRO A 146 -3.74 -13.68 -12.54
CA PRO A 146 -4.66 -14.19 -13.55
C PRO A 146 -6.14 -13.95 -13.26
N LYS A 147 -6.52 -13.95 -11.98
CA LYS A 147 -7.88 -13.67 -11.52
C LYS A 147 -8.37 -12.31 -12.00
N MET A 148 -7.56 -11.27 -11.73
CA MET A 148 -7.92 -9.88 -12.07
C MET A 148 -7.89 -9.67 -13.58
N TRP A 149 -6.86 -10.12 -14.28
CA TRP A 149 -6.76 -9.96 -15.74
C TRP A 149 -7.94 -10.57 -16.48
N ARG A 150 -8.39 -11.75 -16.05
CA ARG A 150 -9.54 -12.41 -16.66
C ARG A 150 -10.83 -11.63 -16.43
N LEU A 151 -11.03 -11.10 -15.22
CA LEU A 151 -12.21 -10.30 -14.90
C LEU A 151 -12.20 -8.95 -15.64
N GLU A 152 -11.07 -8.24 -15.61
CA GLU A 152 -10.88 -6.96 -16.30
C GLU A 152 -11.11 -7.09 -17.80
N LYS A 153 -10.55 -8.14 -18.43
CA LYS A 153 -10.78 -8.45 -19.85
C LYS A 153 -12.25 -8.74 -20.15
N LEU A 154 -12.93 -9.48 -19.26
CA LEU A 154 -14.37 -9.75 -19.39
C LEU A 154 -15.17 -8.46 -19.29
N VAL A 155 -14.95 -7.62 -18.27
CA VAL A 155 -15.65 -6.34 -18.14
C VAL A 155 -15.33 -5.39 -19.30
N LYS A 156 -14.09 -5.40 -19.81
CA LYS A 156 -13.73 -4.62 -21.03
C LYS A 156 -14.54 -5.01 -22.25
N SER A 157 -14.95 -6.28 -22.37
CA SER A 157 -15.84 -6.70 -23.47
C SER A 157 -17.32 -6.32 -23.27
N MET A 158 -17.68 -5.81 -22.10
CA MET A 158 -19.05 -5.45 -21.70
C MET A 158 -19.29 -3.93 -21.66
N THR A 159 -18.25 -3.11 -21.76
CA THR A 159 -18.39 -1.64 -21.77
C THR A 159 -17.32 -0.98 -22.62
N ASN A 160 -17.68 0.13 -23.26
CA ASN A 160 -16.75 0.98 -24.01
C ASN A 160 -16.02 2.01 -23.13
N ALA A 161 -16.31 2.07 -21.83
CA ALA A 161 -15.66 2.99 -20.91
C ALA A 161 -14.11 2.84 -20.98
N PRO A 162 -13.33 3.92 -20.85
CA PRO A 162 -11.88 3.83 -20.75
C PRO A 162 -11.48 3.14 -19.44
N PHE A 163 -10.42 2.32 -19.51
CA PHE A 163 -9.87 1.58 -18.38
C PHE A 163 -8.59 2.24 -17.90
N ILE A 164 -8.50 2.47 -16.60
CA ILE A 164 -7.34 3.03 -15.92
C ILE A 164 -6.93 2.07 -14.83
N ALA A 165 -5.64 1.75 -14.76
CA ALA A 165 -5.11 0.91 -13.68
C ALA A 165 -4.30 1.74 -12.68
N PHE A 166 -4.10 1.15 -11.50
CA PHE A 166 -3.14 1.59 -10.51
C PHE A 166 -2.37 0.38 -9.97
N THR A 167 -1.05 0.51 -9.85
CA THR A 167 -0.23 -0.47 -9.13
C THR A 167 0.86 0.23 -8.31
N GLY A 168 1.19 -0.34 -7.14
CA GLY A 168 2.18 0.22 -6.22
C GLY A 168 3.29 -0.76 -5.85
N ASP A 169 3.20 -2.02 -6.30
CA ASP A 169 4.13 -3.09 -5.95
C ASP A 169 4.78 -3.71 -7.20
N ASP A 170 5.90 -4.41 -7.00
CA ASP A 170 6.57 -5.16 -8.08
C ASP A 170 5.85 -6.49 -8.34
N GLU A 171 4.87 -6.45 -9.23
CA GLU A 171 4.01 -7.60 -9.53
C GLU A 171 4.66 -8.65 -10.45
N ALA A 172 5.50 -8.24 -11.40
CA ALA A 172 5.92 -9.13 -12.48
C ALA A 172 7.37 -8.96 -12.95
N SER A 173 8.16 -8.00 -12.42
CA SER A 173 9.55 -7.83 -12.87
C SER A 173 10.43 -9.01 -12.48
N TYR A 174 11.51 -9.23 -13.23
CA TYR A 174 12.52 -10.23 -12.90
C TYR A 174 13.56 -9.73 -11.89
N GLN A 175 13.43 -8.52 -11.39
CA GLN A 175 14.33 -7.92 -10.40
C GLN A 175 14.04 -8.41 -8.97
N GLN A 176 14.05 -9.74 -8.78
CA GLN A 176 13.76 -10.41 -7.52
C GLN A 176 14.85 -11.41 -7.18
N VAL A 177 14.89 -11.89 -5.93
CA VAL A 177 15.74 -12.99 -5.51
C VAL A 177 14.91 -14.09 -4.89
N ASN A 178 14.84 -15.23 -5.57
CA ASN A 178 14.19 -16.43 -5.05
C ASN A 178 14.93 -17.68 -5.53
N LYS A 179 15.03 -18.70 -4.66
CA LYS A 179 15.70 -19.98 -4.98
C LYS A 179 14.76 -21.03 -5.57
N SER A 180 13.42 -20.79 -5.55
CA SER A 180 12.43 -21.77 -6.01
C SER A 180 12.23 -21.70 -7.53
N PRO A 181 12.41 -22.79 -8.28
CA PRO A 181 12.09 -22.85 -9.69
C PRO A 181 10.61 -22.55 -9.98
N LEU A 182 9.69 -23.02 -9.11
CA LEU A 182 8.26 -22.76 -9.24
C LEU A 182 7.93 -21.28 -9.09
N PHE A 183 8.66 -20.54 -8.25
CA PHE A 183 8.52 -19.09 -8.16
C PHE A 183 8.83 -18.45 -9.53
N TRP A 184 9.91 -18.85 -10.18
CA TRP A 184 10.31 -18.25 -11.46
C TRP A 184 9.40 -18.66 -12.60
N LEU A 185 8.89 -19.90 -12.61
CA LEU A 185 7.88 -20.33 -13.57
C LEU A 185 6.61 -19.51 -13.46
N ARG A 186 6.10 -19.31 -12.22
CA ARG A 186 4.93 -18.46 -11.99
C ARG A 186 5.23 -16.99 -12.32
N ARG A 187 6.43 -16.50 -11.99
CA ARG A 187 6.86 -15.12 -12.31
C ARG A 187 6.88 -14.87 -13.82
N TRP A 188 7.39 -15.82 -14.59
CA TRP A 188 7.34 -15.78 -16.05
C TRP A 188 5.91 -15.76 -16.57
N TYR A 189 5.04 -16.61 -16.04
CA TYR A 189 3.63 -16.62 -16.39
C TYR A 189 2.94 -15.27 -16.06
N CYS A 190 3.19 -14.71 -14.89
CA CYS A 190 2.66 -13.40 -14.48
C CYS A 190 3.19 -12.27 -15.36
N HIS A 191 4.49 -12.28 -15.69
CA HIS A 191 5.08 -11.28 -16.57
C HIS A 191 4.43 -11.27 -17.96
N ASN A 192 4.27 -12.46 -18.60
CA ASN A 192 3.62 -12.55 -19.89
C ASN A 192 2.12 -12.23 -19.83
N GLY A 193 1.45 -12.60 -18.73
CA GLY A 193 0.06 -12.26 -18.50
C GLY A 193 -0.16 -10.76 -18.37
N LEU A 194 0.71 -10.06 -17.63
CA LEU A 194 0.69 -8.62 -17.49
C LEU A 194 0.88 -7.92 -18.85
N LYS A 195 1.86 -8.36 -19.65
CA LYS A 195 2.11 -7.83 -21.01
C LYS A 195 0.87 -7.86 -21.91
N ASN A 196 -0.01 -8.83 -21.71
CA ASN A 196 -1.28 -8.93 -22.45
C ASN A 196 -2.39 -8.10 -21.78
N SER A 197 -2.43 -8.08 -20.45
CA SER A 197 -3.43 -7.33 -19.66
C SER A 197 -3.28 -5.83 -19.82
N VAL A 198 -2.06 -5.33 -19.87
CA VAL A 198 -1.77 -3.88 -20.00
C VAL A 198 -2.44 -3.26 -21.22
N LYS A 199 -2.65 -4.02 -22.30
CA LYS A 199 -3.24 -3.52 -23.57
C LYS A 199 -4.68 -3.03 -23.45
N ILE A 200 -5.41 -3.39 -22.39
CA ILE A 200 -6.80 -2.91 -22.20
C ILE A 200 -6.86 -1.55 -21.51
N PHE A 201 -5.75 -1.10 -20.91
CA PHE A 201 -5.71 0.13 -20.14
C PHE A 201 -5.23 1.32 -20.99
N SER A 202 -5.93 2.42 -20.87
CA SER A 202 -5.58 3.70 -21.50
C SER A 202 -4.53 4.46 -20.70
N HIS A 203 -4.39 4.14 -19.39
CA HIS A 203 -3.44 4.78 -18.49
C HIS A 203 -3.15 3.92 -17.27
N TYR A 204 -1.93 4.02 -16.73
CA TYR A 204 -1.51 3.40 -15.47
C TYR A 204 -1.01 4.46 -14.48
N PHE A 205 -1.62 4.48 -13.29
CA PHE A 205 -1.07 5.18 -12.14
C PHE A 205 -0.13 4.27 -11.35
N MET A 206 0.97 4.83 -10.85
CA MET A 206 1.97 4.10 -10.07
C MET A 206 2.51 4.92 -8.90
N HIS A 207 3.09 4.26 -7.91
CA HIS A 207 3.69 4.95 -6.76
C HIS A 207 5.11 5.46 -7.01
N SER A 208 5.83 4.95 -8.02
CA SER A 208 7.21 5.36 -8.26
C SER A 208 7.44 5.77 -9.71
N LYS A 209 8.33 6.76 -9.90
CA LYS A 209 8.78 7.18 -11.23
C LYS A 209 9.52 6.07 -11.96
N GLU A 210 10.32 5.26 -11.24
CA GLU A 210 11.07 4.14 -11.80
C GLU A 210 10.11 3.10 -12.38
N GLN A 211 9.09 2.69 -11.61
CA GLN A 211 8.09 1.74 -12.09
C GLN A 211 7.30 2.30 -13.28
N ALA A 212 6.94 3.59 -13.24
CA ALA A 212 6.24 4.25 -14.33
C ALA A 212 7.08 4.20 -15.63
N GLN A 213 8.38 4.47 -15.53
CA GLN A 213 9.29 4.40 -16.67
C GLN A 213 9.45 2.98 -17.19
N ASP A 214 9.61 1.99 -16.28
CA ASP A 214 9.70 0.56 -16.64
C ASP A 214 8.46 0.12 -17.44
N TYR A 215 7.26 0.46 -16.98
CA TYR A 215 6.01 0.10 -17.67
C TYR A 215 5.82 0.81 -19.00
N THR A 216 6.20 2.07 -19.09
CA THR A 216 6.16 2.80 -20.38
C THR A 216 7.12 2.18 -21.38
N ASN A 217 8.34 1.87 -20.96
CA ASN A 217 9.37 1.31 -21.83
C ASN A 217 9.04 -0.13 -22.25
N GLU A 218 8.55 -0.96 -21.33
CA GLU A 218 8.34 -2.39 -21.58
C GLU A 218 7.00 -2.68 -22.24
N TYR A 219 5.94 -1.96 -21.84
CA TYR A 219 4.57 -2.25 -22.28
C TYR A 219 3.97 -1.18 -23.18
N GLY A 220 4.61 -0.03 -23.34
CA GLY A 220 4.12 1.06 -24.18
C GLY A 220 2.86 1.75 -23.65
N VAL A 221 2.48 1.55 -22.38
CA VAL A 221 1.29 2.16 -21.79
C VAL A 221 1.62 3.54 -21.21
N PRO A 222 0.76 4.56 -21.38
CA PRO A 222 0.92 5.86 -20.73
C PRO A 222 0.86 5.71 -19.20
N THR A 223 1.83 6.30 -18.51
CA THR A 223 1.93 6.20 -17.04
C THR A 223 2.06 7.57 -16.37
N SER A 224 1.68 7.64 -15.11
CA SER A 224 2.02 8.76 -14.21
C SER A 224 2.04 8.29 -12.76
N THR A 225 2.66 9.09 -11.88
CA THR A 225 2.67 8.77 -10.45
C THR A 225 1.38 9.24 -9.78
N LEU A 226 0.85 8.44 -8.85
CA LEU A 226 -0.27 8.79 -8.00
C LEU A 226 0.03 8.36 -6.56
N TYR A 227 -0.10 9.28 -5.62
CA TYR A 227 0.17 9.06 -4.21
C TYR A 227 -1.13 9.11 -3.37
N LYS A 228 -1.03 8.69 -2.12
CA LYS A 228 -2.08 8.89 -1.11
C LYS A 228 -2.23 10.38 -0.80
N CYS A 229 -3.45 10.82 -0.42
CA CYS A 229 -3.67 12.14 0.17
C CYS A 229 -3.15 12.18 1.61
N GLY A 230 -2.44 13.24 1.97
CA GLY A 230 -2.07 13.57 3.34
C GLY A 230 -3.09 14.50 4.00
N ASP A 231 -3.10 14.49 5.33
CA ASP A 231 -3.89 15.43 6.14
C ASP A 231 -3.00 16.64 6.51
N PHE A 232 -3.07 17.67 5.71
CA PHE A 232 -2.36 18.94 5.91
C PHE A 232 -3.31 20.08 6.31
N SER A 233 -4.45 19.74 6.94
CA SER A 233 -5.45 20.72 7.42
C SER A 233 -4.95 21.53 8.61
N ASN A 234 -4.04 20.97 9.41
CA ASN A 234 -3.39 21.68 10.50
C ASN A 234 -2.12 22.36 10.00
N GLU A 235 -1.82 23.53 10.56
CA GLU A 235 -0.56 24.22 10.29
C GLU A 235 0.63 23.45 10.86
N PHE A 236 1.80 23.71 10.29
CA PHE A 236 3.06 23.20 10.82
C PHE A 236 3.29 23.69 12.26
N VAL A 237 3.51 22.74 13.16
CA VAL A 237 3.83 23.05 14.55
C VAL A 237 5.34 23.00 14.75
N LYS A 238 5.96 24.17 14.89
CA LYS A 238 7.37 24.27 15.28
C LYS A 238 7.52 23.85 16.74
N LYS A 239 8.16 22.69 16.97
CA LYS A 239 8.41 22.14 18.31
C LYS A 239 9.81 22.53 18.79
N SER A 240 9.97 22.71 20.10
CA SER A 240 11.31 22.63 20.73
C SER A 240 11.79 21.16 20.62
N VAL A 241 13.05 20.97 20.27
CA VAL A 241 13.65 19.63 20.24
C VAL A 241 13.82 19.12 21.66
N GLY A 242 13.42 17.88 21.90
CA GLY A 242 13.49 17.26 23.22
C GLY A 242 14.92 16.98 23.68
N SER A 243 15.07 16.78 24.99
CA SER A 243 16.30 16.27 25.59
C SER A 243 15.90 15.17 26.59
N PRO A 244 16.10 13.89 26.23
CA PRO A 244 16.71 13.36 25.00
C PRO A 244 15.87 13.61 23.74
N ILE A 245 16.53 13.64 22.56
CA ILE A 245 15.86 13.69 21.26
C ILE A 245 15.12 12.37 21.03
N ARG A 246 13.82 12.44 20.73
CA ARG A 246 12.96 11.27 20.63
C ARG A 246 12.70 10.86 19.18
N LEU A 247 13.21 9.68 18.83
CA LEU A 247 12.92 9.01 17.57
C LEU A 247 11.71 8.08 17.75
N VAL A 248 10.87 7.96 16.73
CA VAL A 248 9.70 7.08 16.73
C VAL A 248 9.64 6.25 15.46
N TYR A 249 9.46 4.95 15.64
CA TYR A 249 9.05 4.03 14.58
C TYR A 249 7.66 3.47 14.91
N ALA A 250 6.69 3.64 14.02
CA ALA A 250 5.37 3.03 14.14
C ALA A 250 5.06 2.19 12.90
N GLY A 251 5.06 0.86 13.04
CA GLY A 251 4.79 0.01 11.90
C GLY A 251 5.10 -1.46 12.06
N ARG A 252 4.93 -2.18 10.93
CA ARG A 252 5.24 -3.61 10.85
C ARG A 252 6.74 -3.83 10.70
N LEU A 253 7.22 -4.94 11.28
CA LEU A 253 8.63 -5.34 11.27
C LEU A 253 8.97 -6.39 10.18
N TYR A 254 7.98 -6.76 9.36
CA TYR A 254 8.15 -7.74 8.28
C TYR A 254 9.19 -7.27 7.25
N CYS A 255 9.57 -8.13 6.33
CA CYS A 255 10.65 -7.88 5.35
C CYS A 255 11.98 -7.49 6.00
N ASN A 256 12.28 -7.99 7.21
CA ASN A 256 13.53 -7.70 7.95
C ASN A 256 13.76 -6.20 8.30
N ARG A 257 12.73 -5.37 8.33
CA ARG A 257 12.85 -3.96 8.79
C ARG A 257 13.41 -3.88 10.21
N TRP A 258 13.10 -4.87 11.06
CA TRP A 258 13.63 -4.95 12.41
C TRP A 258 15.16 -4.94 12.46
N LYS A 259 15.85 -5.51 11.44
CA LYS A 259 17.33 -5.50 11.38
C LYS A 259 17.88 -4.09 11.22
N THR A 260 17.24 -3.27 10.40
CA THR A 260 17.61 -1.84 10.25
C THR A 260 17.39 -1.07 11.55
N LEU A 261 16.28 -1.36 12.28
CA LEU A 261 16.05 -0.77 13.60
C LEU A 261 17.10 -1.22 14.64
N VAL A 262 17.59 -2.45 14.56
CA VAL A 262 18.69 -2.93 15.42
C VAL A 262 19.98 -2.12 15.18
N GLU A 263 20.31 -1.84 13.92
CA GLU A 263 21.51 -1.04 13.61
C GLU A 263 21.36 0.42 14.10
N ILE A 264 20.15 0.99 13.99
CA ILE A 264 19.85 2.29 14.62
C ILE A 264 20.01 2.21 16.14
N GLY A 265 19.48 1.16 16.77
CA GLY A 265 19.62 0.95 18.22
C GLY A 265 21.05 0.84 18.69
N LYS A 266 21.94 0.15 17.94
CA LYS A 266 23.38 0.09 18.22
C LYS A 266 24.02 1.48 18.16
N ALA A 267 23.70 2.27 17.14
CA ALA A 267 24.21 3.63 17.01
C ALA A 267 23.75 4.55 18.16
N LEU A 268 22.47 4.40 18.58
CA LEU A 268 21.95 5.13 19.73
C LEU A 268 22.65 4.75 21.03
N HIS A 269 22.93 3.45 21.23
CA HIS A 269 23.68 2.98 22.38
C HIS A 269 25.08 3.60 22.48
N GLU A 270 25.77 3.73 21.33
CA GLU A 270 27.08 4.44 21.27
C GLU A 270 26.96 5.91 21.68
N ILE A 271 25.93 6.61 21.18
CA ILE A 271 25.67 8.03 21.52
C ILE A 271 25.35 8.21 23.00
N ASN A 272 24.66 7.22 23.60
CA ASN A 272 24.17 7.29 24.96
C ASN A 272 25.15 6.79 26.02
N LYS A 273 26.40 6.45 25.68
CA LYS A 273 27.42 5.96 26.64
C LYS A 273 27.63 6.86 27.86
N HIS A 274 27.40 8.15 27.72
CA HIS A 274 27.61 9.15 28.78
C HIS A 274 26.29 9.83 29.22
N GLY A 275 25.14 9.19 28.99
CA GLY A 275 23.80 9.68 29.30
C GLY A 275 22.86 9.64 28.10
N GLU A 276 21.56 9.60 28.35
CA GLU A 276 20.55 9.53 27.31
C GLU A 276 20.49 10.87 26.53
N ARG A 277 21.03 10.88 25.32
CA ARG A 277 20.97 12.03 24.40
C ARG A 277 19.92 11.84 23.30
N MET A 278 19.69 10.58 22.91
CA MET A 278 18.70 10.17 21.89
C MET A 278 18.06 8.84 22.26
N VAL A 279 16.75 8.70 22.05
CA VAL A 279 16.00 7.46 22.34
C VAL A 279 15.08 7.11 21.18
N LEU A 280 14.83 5.79 20.98
CA LEU A 280 13.93 5.25 19.97
C LEU A 280 12.75 4.52 20.60
N ASP A 281 11.55 5.03 20.41
CA ASP A 281 10.30 4.35 20.74
C ASP A 281 9.79 3.56 19.54
N ILE A 282 9.55 2.25 19.72
CA ILE A 282 9.05 1.35 18.67
C ILE A 282 7.62 0.93 19.00
N TYR A 283 6.69 1.26 18.10
CA TYR A 283 5.28 0.85 18.16
C TYR A 283 4.99 -0.16 17.06
N THR A 284 4.53 -1.36 17.45
CA THR A 284 4.16 -2.42 16.51
C THR A 284 3.04 -3.29 17.07
N GLN A 285 2.19 -3.82 16.16
CA GLN A 285 1.16 -4.80 16.50
C GLN A 285 1.67 -6.23 16.33
N GLU A 286 2.89 -6.43 15.83
CA GLU A 286 3.44 -7.74 15.57
C GLU A 286 4.00 -8.37 16.86
N ALA A 287 3.72 -9.65 17.06
CA ALA A 287 4.37 -10.42 18.11
C ALA A 287 5.84 -10.65 17.74
N LEU A 288 6.74 -10.21 18.60
CA LEU A 288 8.19 -10.36 18.40
C LEU A 288 8.64 -11.79 18.74
N THR A 289 9.56 -12.32 17.93
CA THR A 289 10.33 -13.49 18.30
C THR A 289 11.29 -13.16 19.46
N ASN A 290 11.80 -14.20 20.16
CA ASN A 290 12.79 -13.98 21.22
C ASN A 290 14.07 -13.31 20.68
N GLU A 291 14.50 -13.67 19.47
CA GLU A 291 15.63 -13.04 18.79
C GLU A 291 15.39 -11.56 18.56
N GLN A 292 14.25 -11.19 17.99
CA GLN A 292 13.89 -9.79 17.73
C GLN A 292 13.81 -8.98 19.02
N ARG A 293 13.18 -9.54 20.05
CA ARG A 293 13.05 -8.89 21.36
C ARG A 293 14.40 -8.58 21.97
N LYS A 294 15.31 -9.57 21.97
CA LYS A 294 16.68 -9.39 22.49
C LYS A 294 17.47 -8.35 21.67
N ALA A 295 17.37 -8.42 20.36
CA ALA A 295 18.13 -7.52 19.48
C ALA A 295 17.63 -6.06 19.49
N LEU A 296 16.33 -5.85 19.74
CA LEU A 296 15.69 -4.52 19.78
C LEU A 296 15.62 -3.93 21.20
N SER A 297 16.43 -4.40 22.15
CA SER A 297 16.41 -3.91 23.53
C SER A 297 17.80 -3.49 24.02
N PRO A 298 18.59 -2.67 23.28
CA PRO A 298 19.77 -2.06 23.85
C PRO A 298 19.36 -1.11 24.98
N GLU A 299 19.99 -1.26 26.13
CA GLU A 299 19.70 -0.47 27.33
C GLU A 299 19.82 1.03 27.05
N ASN A 300 18.93 1.81 27.67
CA ASN A 300 18.90 3.28 27.60
C ASN A 300 18.84 3.88 26.19
N SER A 301 18.34 3.11 25.21
CA SER A 301 18.36 3.58 23.82
C SER A 301 17.11 3.22 23.02
N VAL A 302 16.53 2.02 23.24
CA VAL A 302 15.36 1.53 22.47
C VAL A 302 14.29 1.03 23.40
N TYR A 303 13.06 1.50 23.20
CA TYR A 303 11.91 1.19 24.02
C TYR A 303 10.77 0.60 23.18
N MET A 304 10.36 -0.64 23.48
CA MET A 304 9.21 -1.28 22.86
C MET A 304 7.92 -0.83 23.54
N LYS A 305 7.06 -0.11 22.82
CA LYS A 305 5.83 0.51 23.36
C LYS A 305 4.54 -0.24 23.03
N GLY A 306 4.61 -1.34 22.26
CA GLY A 306 3.44 -2.12 21.87
C GLY A 306 2.63 -1.49 20.72
N SER A 307 1.32 -1.74 20.71
CA SER A 307 0.42 -1.24 19.68
C SER A 307 -0.32 0.03 20.09
N VAL A 308 -0.61 0.88 19.12
CA VAL A 308 -1.41 2.09 19.29
C VAL A 308 -2.51 2.14 18.22
N ASN A 309 -3.64 2.74 18.56
CA ASN A 309 -4.69 3.05 17.60
C ASN A 309 -4.34 4.33 16.79
N PRO A 310 -5.07 4.64 15.71
CA PRO A 310 -4.77 5.82 14.87
C PRO A 310 -4.80 7.17 15.61
N GLN A 311 -5.64 7.32 16.64
CA GLN A 311 -5.69 8.56 17.44
C GLN A 311 -4.48 8.68 18.36
N GLN A 312 -4.15 7.59 19.06
CA GLN A 312 -2.94 7.51 19.88
C GLN A 312 -1.68 7.75 19.05
N LEU A 313 -1.64 7.26 17.80
CA LEU A 313 -0.50 7.46 16.92
C LEU A 313 -0.26 8.94 16.61
N LYS A 314 -1.32 9.76 16.48
CA LYS A 314 -1.17 11.22 16.33
C LYS A 314 -0.47 11.85 17.55
N GLU A 315 -0.84 11.42 18.77
CA GLU A 315 -0.18 11.88 20.00
C GLU A 315 1.28 11.41 20.09
N VAL A 316 1.55 10.18 19.68
CA VAL A 316 2.93 9.65 19.59
C VAL A 316 3.80 10.56 18.73
N TYR A 317 3.33 10.94 17.53
CA TYR A 317 4.09 11.85 16.66
C TYR A 317 4.16 13.29 17.21
N ARG A 318 3.14 13.76 17.93
CA ARG A 318 3.21 15.07 18.60
C ARG A 318 4.34 15.14 19.63
N ASN A 319 4.62 14.04 20.30
CA ASN A 319 5.65 13.93 21.34
C ASN A 319 7.01 13.45 20.81
N ALA A 320 7.13 13.24 19.50
CA ALA A 320 8.36 12.83 18.84
C ALA A 320 9.03 14.00 18.13
N ASP A 321 10.35 13.93 18.01
CA ASP A 321 11.16 14.88 17.26
C ASP A 321 11.41 14.37 15.84
N ILE A 322 11.71 13.08 15.72
CA ILE A 322 12.08 12.41 14.46
C ILE A 322 11.23 11.18 14.25
N ALA A 323 10.58 11.07 13.10
CA ALA A 323 9.82 9.89 12.68
C ALA A 323 10.64 9.06 11.69
N LEU A 324 10.68 7.73 11.88
CA LEU A 324 11.52 6.85 11.08
C LEU A 324 10.77 6.25 9.90
N HIS A 325 11.38 6.33 8.72
CA HIS A 325 11.09 5.51 7.56
C HIS A 325 12.24 4.52 7.34
N VAL A 326 12.02 3.25 7.64
CA VAL A 326 13.04 2.21 7.51
C VAL A 326 12.60 1.09 6.59
N GLU A 327 13.54 0.61 5.77
CA GLU A 327 13.38 -0.59 4.95
C GLU A 327 14.59 -1.53 5.14
N SER A 328 14.45 -2.76 4.69
CA SER A 328 15.55 -3.72 4.79
C SER A 328 16.68 -3.41 3.81
N MET A 329 17.91 -3.57 4.27
CA MET A 329 19.11 -3.47 3.43
C MET A 329 19.52 -4.82 2.79
N ASP A 330 18.91 -5.94 3.21
CA ASP A 330 19.22 -7.23 2.61
C ASP A 330 18.75 -7.36 1.16
N LYS A 331 19.56 -8.04 0.33
CA LYS A 331 19.37 -8.13 -1.12
C LYS A 331 17.99 -8.61 -1.53
N LYS A 332 17.40 -9.59 -0.81
CA LYS A 332 16.11 -10.17 -1.14
C LYS A 332 14.99 -9.15 -0.93
N ASN A 333 14.93 -8.57 0.26
CA ASN A 333 13.84 -7.67 0.64
C ASN A 333 13.95 -6.30 -0.03
N ARG A 334 15.16 -5.72 -0.17
CA ARG A 334 15.33 -4.44 -0.86
C ARG A 334 14.92 -4.49 -2.33
N LEU A 335 15.13 -5.63 -3.01
CA LEU A 335 14.65 -5.81 -4.39
C LEU A 335 13.13 -6.02 -4.44
N ALA A 336 12.57 -6.76 -3.47
CA ALA A 336 11.12 -6.99 -3.41
C ALA A 336 10.31 -5.72 -3.12
N THR A 337 10.87 -4.78 -2.33
CA THR A 337 10.17 -3.53 -1.95
C THR A 337 10.63 -2.31 -2.74
N ARG A 338 11.52 -2.46 -3.72
CA ARG A 338 12.18 -1.37 -4.45
C ARG A 338 11.21 -0.28 -4.93
N VAL A 339 10.11 -0.67 -5.54
CA VAL A 339 9.10 0.24 -6.11
C VAL A 339 7.90 0.47 -5.20
N SER A 340 7.82 -0.21 -4.05
CA SER A 340 6.71 -0.11 -3.11
C SER A 340 6.84 1.16 -2.26
N PHE A 341 6.20 2.24 -2.68
CA PHE A 341 6.20 3.49 -1.92
C PHE A 341 5.37 3.34 -0.65
N SER A 342 6.00 3.54 0.50
CA SER A 342 5.30 3.49 1.78
C SER A 342 4.36 4.69 1.95
N THR A 343 3.06 4.43 1.99
CA THR A 343 2.05 5.48 2.22
C THR A 343 2.23 6.22 3.54
N LYS A 344 2.94 5.62 4.51
CA LYS A 344 3.30 6.27 5.78
C LYS A 344 4.20 7.49 5.61
N ILE A 345 5.03 7.54 4.57
CA ILE A 345 5.89 8.71 4.29
C ILE A 345 5.06 10.00 4.29
N ILE A 346 3.87 9.95 3.70
CA ILE A 346 2.97 11.10 3.63
C ILE A 346 2.40 11.45 5.01
N ASP A 347 2.04 10.44 5.82
CA ASP A 347 1.58 10.65 7.19
C ASP A 347 2.73 11.22 8.07
N LEU A 348 3.97 10.78 7.85
CA LEU A 348 5.15 11.34 8.53
C LEU A 348 5.39 12.80 8.13
N MET A 349 5.24 13.15 6.86
CA MET A 349 5.33 14.55 6.39
C MET A 349 4.30 15.46 7.06
N ALA A 350 3.08 14.94 7.30
CA ALA A 350 2.02 15.69 7.97
C ALA A 350 2.17 15.76 9.51
N SER A 351 3.11 15.03 10.09
CA SER A 351 3.23 14.88 11.55
C SER A 351 3.97 16.02 12.26
N SER A 352 4.56 16.94 11.52
CA SER A 352 5.50 17.97 12.03
C SER A 352 6.77 17.41 12.70
N CYS A 353 7.11 16.14 12.47
CA CYS A 353 8.40 15.55 12.84
C CYS A 353 9.40 15.67 11.67
N ALA A 354 10.68 15.76 11.99
CA ALA A 354 11.69 15.45 10.98
C ALA A 354 11.57 13.98 10.56
N ILE A 355 11.96 13.65 9.34
CA ILE A 355 11.99 12.27 8.88
C ILE A 355 13.44 11.80 8.80
N LEU A 356 13.74 10.62 9.38
CA LEU A 356 14.98 9.90 9.13
C LEU A 356 14.67 8.67 8.30
N ALA A 357 15.15 8.66 7.07
CA ALA A 357 15.01 7.55 6.12
C ALA A 357 16.29 6.69 6.13
N VAL A 358 16.17 5.43 6.58
CA VAL A 358 17.27 4.46 6.56
C VAL A 358 16.88 3.30 5.67
N CYS A 359 17.26 3.37 4.41
CA CYS A 359 16.93 2.36 3.40
C CYS A 359 17.86 2.45 2.19
N TRP A 360 17.85 1.41 1.38
CA TRP A 360 18.63 1.36 0.15
C TRP A 360 18.32 2.56 -0.76
N ASN A 361 19.37 3.16 -1.35
CA ASN A 361 19.29 4.38 -2.16
C ASN A 361 18.46 4.25 -3.46
N ARG A 362 18.17 3.01 -3.90
CA ARG A 362 17.26 2.76 -5.04
C ARG A 362 15.83 2.45 -4.60
N HIS A 363 15.50 2.50 -3.32
CA HIS A 363 14.12 2.39 -2.85
C HIS A 363 13.35 3.67 -3.20
N CYS A 364 12.18 3.54 -3.82
CA CYS A 364 11.43 4.69 -4.34
C CYS A 364 11.06 5.72 -3.26
N GLY A 365 10.76 5.28 -2.04
CA GLY A 365 10.49 6.18 -0.91
C GLY A 365 11.72 6.98 -0.48
N TYR A 366 12.90 6.34 -0.47
CA TYR A 366 14.18 7.02 -0.20
C TYR A 366 14.49 8.06 -1.27
N GLN A 367 14.40 7.68 -2.55
CA GLN A 367 14.64 8.60 -3.67
C GLN A 367 13.71 9.80 -3.60
N TYR A 368 12.42 9.55 -3.33
CA TYR A 368 11.44 10.62 -3.19
C TYR A 368 11.81 11.62 -2.08
N LEU A 369 12.17 11.13 -0.90
CA LEU A 369 12.55 11.97 0.24
C LEU A 369 13.85 12.73 0.00
N ARG A 370 14.85 12.09 -0.57
CA ARG A 370 16.15 12.68 -0.92
C ARG A 370 16.00 13.77 -1.99
N ASP A 371 15.30 13.47 -3.08
CA ASP A 371 15.17 14.36 -4.24
C ASP A 371 14.35 15.62 -3.92
N ASN A 372 13.53 15.56 -2.86
CA ASN A 372 12.79 16.71 -2.35
C ASN A 372 13.45 17.37 -1.11
N ASP A 373 14.62 16.93 -0.70
CA ASP A 373 15.31 17.38 0.52
C ASP A 373 14.39 17.38 1.77
N ALA A 374 13.56 16.32 1.88
CA ALA A 374 12.47 16.23 2.86
C ALA A 374 12.78 15.29 4.04
N ALA A 375 14.02 14.76 4.14
CA ALA A 375 14.44 13.86 5.21
C ALA A 375 15.95 13.86 5.40
N PHE A 376 16.41 13.44 6.58
CA PHE A 376 17.74 12.89 6.76
C PHE A 376 17.78 11.53 6.03
N CYS A 377 18.68 11.35 5.09
CA CYS A 377 18.77 10.17 4.25
C CYS A 377 20.04 9.39 4.52
N VAL A 378 19.92 8.10 4.87
CA VAL A 378 21.01 7.17 5.15
C VAL A 378 20.79 5.89 4.35
N ASP A 379 21.72 5.51 3.51
CA ASP A 379 21.64 4.33 2.64
C ASP A 379 22.67 3.23 2.94
N ASN A 380 23.45 3.42 4.00
CA ASN A 380 24.41 2.45 4.52
C ASN A 380 24.38 2.41 6.05
N TYR A 381 24.49 1.24 6.65
CA TYR A 381 24.53 1.10 8.11
C TYR A 381 25.69 1.83 8.79
N SER A 382 26.86 1.93 8.12
CA SER A 382 28.01 2.69 8.63
C SER A 382 27.74 4.18 8.83
N ASP A 383 26.77 4.72 8.10
CA ASP A 383 26.49 6.15 8.09
C ASP A 383 25.40 6.56 9.10
N ILE A 384 24.80 5.55 9.79
CA ILE A 384 23.77 5.81 10.80
C ILE A 384 24.38 6.59 11.98
N LEU A 385 25.44 6.09 12.58
CA LEU A 385 26.09 6.73 13.74
C LEU A 385 26.56 8.16 13.41
N PRO A 386 27.32 8.43 12.32
CA PRO A 386 27.67 9.79 11.93
C PRO A 386 26.47 10.71 11.73
N MET A 387 25.38 10.23 11.13
CA MET A 387 24.17 11.04 10.94
C MET A 387 23.52 11.39 12.27
N LEU A 388 23.32 10.42 13.15
CA LEU A 388 22.73 10.64 14.47
C LEU A 388 23.62 11.58 15.32
N GLN A 389 24.94 11.42 15.27
CA GLN A 389 25.88 12.32 15.96
C GLN A 389 25.73 13.77 15.43
N ARG A 390 25.69 13.95 14.12
CA ARG A 390 25.44 15.28 13.51
C ARG A 390 24.15 15.93 14.01
N ILE A 391 23.10 15.15 14.18
CA ILE A 391 21.81 15.65 14.69
C ILE A 391 21.93 16.05 16.17
N VAL A 392 22.59 15.23 16.99
CA VAL A 392 22.80 15.52 18.41
C VAL A 392 23.66 16.75 18.61
N ASP A 393 24.69 16.94 17.79
CA ASP A 393 25.60 18.10 17.88
C ASP A 393 24.96 19.38 17.32
N ASN A 394 23.92 19.24 16.46
CA ASN A 394 23.19 20.37 15.93
C ASN A 394 21.66 20.09 15.92
N PRO A 395 20.97 20.18 17.08
CA PRO A 395 19.53 19.87 17.18
C PRO A 395 18.64 20.79 16.32
N SER A 396 19.09 21.97 15.93
CA SER A 396 18.33 22.88 15.05
C SER A 396 18.02 22.25 13.66
N LEU A 397 18.82 21.28 13.23
CA LEU A 397 18.58 20.52 12.01
C LEU A 397 17.24 19.78 12.05
N VAL A 398 16.81 19.31 13.23
CA VAL A 398 15.52 18.60 13.40
C VAL A 398 14.36 19.53 13.01
N GLN A 399 14.35 20.76 13.51
CA GLN A 399 13.30 21.73 13.16
C GLN A 399 13.30 22.08 11.67
N ASN A 400 14.49 22.24 11.10
CA ASN A 400 14.64 22.55 9.67
C ASN A 400 14.06 21.42 8.80
N TYR A 401 14.46 20.16 9.06
CA TYR A 401 13.98 19.01 8.28
C TYR A 401 12.50 18.68 8.56
N ALA A 402 11.99 18.95 9.75
CA ALA A 402 10.55 18.85 10.03
C ALA A 402 9.74 19.81 9.15
N GLN A 403 10.19 21.07 9.03
CA GLN A 403 9.57 22.07 8.18
C GLN A 403 9.65 21.68 6.69
N LYS A 404 10.83 21.27 6.20
CA LYS A 404 11.02 20.82 4.81
C LYS A 404 10.12 19.62 4.47
N ALA A 405 10.00 18.64 5.37
CA ALA A 405 9.11 17.49 5.19
C ALA A 405 7.64 17.92 5.07
N TYR A 406 7.19 18.78 5.98
CA TYR A 406 5.82 19.30 5.97
C TYR A 406 5.51 20.11 4.70
N GLU A 407 6.39 21.03 4.30
CA GLU A 407 6.24 21.85 3.09
C GLU A 407 6.20 20.97 1.82
N CYS A 408 7.09 19.97 1.74
CA CYS A 408 7.07 18.98 0.65
C CYS A 408 5.73 18.25 0.60
N GLY A 409 5.26 17.76 1.74
CA GLY A 409 3.99 17.06 1.84
C GLY A 409 2.80 17.95 1.45
N ARG A 410 2.71 19.15 2.00
CA ARG A 410 1.69 20.15 1.68
C ARG A 410 1.69 20.54 0.21
N LYS A 411 2.88 20.73 -0.39
CA LYS A 411 3.01 21.03 -1.82
C LYS A 411 2.51 19.91 -2.72
N ASN A 412 2.72 18.63 -2.34
CA ASN A 412 2.58 17.51 -3.26
C ASN A 412 1.40 16.57 -2.96
N HIS A 413 0.87 16.54 -1.72
CA HIS A 413 -0.02 15.48 -1.26
C HIS A 413 -1.31 15.98 -0.60
N THR A 414 -1.71 17.24 -0.80
CA THR A 414 -3.02 17.66 -0.32
C THR A 414 -4.13 16.90 -1.06
N ARG A 415 -5.27 16.74 -0.39
CA ARG A 415 -6.42 16.03 -0.96
C ARG A 415 -6.87 16.65 -2.27
N GLU A 416 -6.96 17.97 -2.32
CA GLU A 416 -7.39 18.74 -3.48
C GLU A 416 -6.49 18.47 -4.69
N LYS A 417 -5.16 18.45 -4.46
CA LYS A 417 -4.18 18.20 -5.52
C LYS A 417 -4.27 16.78 -6.05
N ILE A 418 -4.34 15.79 -5.17
CA ILE A 418 -4.43 14.37 -5.57
C ILE A 418 -5.76 14.08 -6.25
N GLN A 419 -6.87 14.57 -5.69
CA GLN A 419 -8.19 14.39 -6.30
C GLN A 419 -8.30 15.11 -7.64
N LYS A 420 -7.72 16.31 -7.78
CA LYS A 420 -7.63 17.01 -9.05
C LYS A 420 -6.86 16.18 -10.08
N GLN A 421 -5.70 15.62 -9.72
CA GLN A 421 -4.91 14.78 -10.61
C GLN A 421 -5.71 13.56 -11.12
N ILE A 422 -6.47 12.90 -10.23
CA ILE A 422 -7.33 11.76 -10.60
C ILE A 422 -8.43 12.25 -11.56
N ARG A 423 -9.13 13.32 -11.21
CA ARG A 423 -10.22 13.89 -11.97
C ARG A 423 -9.77 14.30 -13.37
N ASP A 424 -8.73 15.11 -13.47
CA ASP A 424 -8.21 15.60 -14.75
C ASP A 424 -7.87 14.43 -15.69
N LYS A 425 -7.27 13.35 -15.16
CA LYS A 425 -6.94 12.16 -15.95
C LYS A 425 -8.18 11.38 -16.39
N PHE A 426 -9.17 11.24 -15.53
CA PHE A 426 -10.42 10.54 -15.86
C PHE A 426 -11.19 11.33 -16.95
N GLU A 427 -11.35 12.63 -16.77
CA GLU A 427 -12.03 13.51 -17.74
C GLU A 427 -11.30 13.56 -19.09
N GLU A 428 -9.97 13.63 -19.10
CA GLU A 428 -9.17 13.55 -20.34
C GLU A 428 -9.48 12.28 -21.13
N LEU A 429 -9.55 11.13 -20.47
CA LEU A 429 -9.77 9.85 -21.15
C LEU A 429 -11.23 9.65 -21.58
N ILE A 430 -12.19 10.17 -20.82
CA ILE A 430 -13.61 10.20 -21.20
C ILE A 430 -13.78 11.08 -22.45
N ALA A 431 -13.20 12.28 -22.47
CA ALA A 431 -13.27 13.19 -23.61
C ALA A 431 -12.62 12.60 -24.88
N LYS A 432 -11.46 11.93 -24.74
CA LYS A 432 -10.80 11.24 -25.86
C LYS A 432 -11.67 10.12 -26.45
N LYS A 433 -12.41 9.40 -25.61
CA LYS A 433 -13.36 8.38 -26.06
C LYS A 433 -14.45 9.01 -26.93
N HIS A 434 -15.11 10.06 -26.44
CA HIS A 434 -16.19 10.74 -27.17
C HIS A 434 -15.74 11.40 -28.48
N ALA A 435 -14.47 11.80 -28.56
CA ALA A 435 -13.90 12.35 -29.81
C ALA A 435 -13.61 11.27 -30.88
N ASN A 436 -13.55 10.00 -30.48
CA ASN A 436 -13.28 8.83 -31.34
C ASN A 436 -14.55 8.04 -31.69
N GLU A 437 -15.69 8.34 -31.10
CA GLU A 437 -17.04 7.84 -31.44
C GLU A 437 -17.73 8.76 -32.45
#